data_136fa9c2ac1f91a1778ed0a8c872a68c
#
_entry.id   136fa9c2ac1f91a1778ed0a8c872a68c
#
_cell.length_a   1.000
_cell.length_b   1.000
_cell.length_c   1.000
_cell.angle_alpha   90.00
_cell.angle_beta   90.00
_cell.angle_gamma   90.00
#
_symmetry.space_group_name_H-M   'P 1'
#
loop_
_entity.id
_entity.type
_entity.pdbx_description
1 polymer ?
#
loop_
_entity_poly.entity_id
_entity_poly.type
_entity_poly.pdbx_seq_one_letter_code
_entity_poly.pdbx_strand_id
1 'polypeptide(L)'
;LLFLMGASTGAAYAVANPGVTGVKITQQNGACTGVVVDATGETVIGASVIVKGTTNGTITGLDGDFSLSNVKKGDIIQISFVGYQTVEIPWNGQPMNVTLQDDTQTLGEVVVTALGIKREKKALGYAMQEVKGDALLEARETNLANALTGKVSGVQIIRSSNGPGGSSKIQLRGANSVTGLNQPLIVVDGVPMDNFTGASNNDIDNPTLDMGNGLSDINAEDIESMSVLKGASAAALYGSRAGNGVILITTKKGTKREGLGITISGSVSAETTFMLPKRQKTFGQGENGVFDSTNGYSWGPEVTGQSYTKWDGTTANMQIFDNVKNFFDTGVNLSESISFQQQYDKTSIYTSLNRMDDSSMIPGANLSRTNLTLRASSTFGKDDRWSIDAKVQYINTLAENRPISGARGNNAFYTIFNMPTTIDIRDFSSPVKDEYGEMIWWSKGGINPYWSKDYNPNKDSRNRFLMNGSLKYKFTDWLDAEIKAGSDMYFTEGEEKLYAGSPTNNKNSRYSTSEKKFFENNFSFLISGHKDELFGKFGGNFSFGGNLMERKSTGLDNAMGKLTAPDLFSLANGDKKDL
;
A
#
# COMPACT_ATOMS: atom_id res chain seq x y z
N LEU A 1 2.14 25.90 -0.11
CA LEU A 1 2.23 26.70 -1.35
C LEU A 1 1.06 26.26 -2.24
N LEU A 2 0.01 27.07 -2.26
CA LEU A 2 -1.18 26.84 -3.10
C LEU A 2 -0.82 27.16 -4.56
N PHE A 3 -0.92 26.16 -5.45
CA PHE A 3 -0.96 26.41 -6.89
C PHE A 3 -2.43 26.39 -7.35
N LEU A 4 -2.95 27.57 -7.69
CA LEU A 4 -4.20 27.72 -8.40
C LEU A 4 -4.00 27.31 -9.87
N MET A 5 -4.66 26.22 -10.32
CA MET A 5 -4.82 25.96 -11.75
C MET A 5 -6.02 26.74 -12.28
N GLY A 6 -5.74 27.81 -13.02
CA GLY A 6 -6.72 28.51 -13.82
C GLY A 6 -6.99 27.77 -15.13
N ALA A 7 -8.21 27.28 -15.31
CA ALA A 7 -8.68 26.77 -16.60
C ALA A 7 -8.99 27.93 -17.54
N SER A 8 -8.17 28.10 -18.59
CA SER A 8 -8.48 29.03 -19.69
C SER A 8 -9.19 28.29 -20.81
N THR A 9 -10.51 28.54 -20.96
CA THR A 9 -11.27 28.16 -22.14
C THR A 9 -10.92 29.10 -23.29
N GLY A 10 -10.10 28.64 -24.22
CA GLY A 10 -9.84 29.33 -25.48
C GLY A 10 -10.89 28.96 -26.53
N ALA A 11 -11.80 29.88 -26.82
CA ALA A 11 -12.68 29.77 -27.98
C ALA A 11 -11.91 30.16 -29.24
N ALA A 12 -11.69 29.20 -30.14
CA ALA A 12 -11.09 29.47 -31.44
C ALA A 12 -12.21 29.89 -32.42
N TYR A 13 -12.16 31.15 -32.87
CA TYR A 13 -12.99 31.62 -34.00
C TYR A 13 -12.33 31.20 -35.31
N ALA A 14 -13.04 30.39 -36.11
CA ALA A 14 -12.65 30.10 -37.48
C ALA A 14 -13.07 31.25 -38.40
N VAL A 15 -12.10 31.89 -39.02
CA VAL A 15 -12.33 32.85 -40.10
C VAL A 15 -12.47 32.06 -41.41
N ALA A 16 -13.62 32.17 -42.03
CA ALA A 16 -13.86 31.60 -43.35
C ALA A 16 -13.23 32.49 -44.43
N ASN A 17 -12.41 31.91 -45.28
CA ASN A 17 -11.89 32.54 -46.50
C ASN A 17 -12.59 31.93 -47.71
N PRO A 18 -13.24 32.72 -48.62
CA PRO A 18 -13.88 32.17 -49.78
C PRO A 18 -12.96 32.15 -51.01
N GLY A 19 -12.92 31.02 -51.66
CA GLY A 19 -12.66 30.96 -53.10
C GLY A 19 -11.35 30.31 -53.54
N VAL A 20 -11.42 29.02 -53.84
CA VAL A 20 -10.81 28.44 -55.04
C VAL A 20 -11.68 27.27 -55.49
N THR A 21 -12.26 27.38 -56.68
CA THR A 21 -12.96 26.32 -57.38
C THR A 21 -11.95 25.26 -57.87
N GLY A 22 -11.77 24.22 -57.06
CA GLY A 22 -11.05 23.01 -57.45
C GLY A 22 -12.03 21.90 -57.78
N VAL A 23 -11.80 21.27 -58.92
CA VAL A 23 -12.54 20.14 -59.47
C VAL A 23 -12.76 19.06 -58.38
N LYS A 24 -14.02 18.85 -57.99
CA LYS A 24 -14.43 17.72 -57.16
C LYS A 24 -14.26 16.42 -57.96
N ILE A 25 -13.20 15.70 -57.74
CA ILE A 25 -13.17 14.25 -58.02
C ILE A 25 -14.07 13.62 -56.95
N THR A 26 -15.28 13.30 -57.33
CA THR A 26 -16.22 12.53 -56.48
C THR A 26 -15.68 11.11 -56.40
N GLN A 27 -14.89 10.82 -55.37
CA GLN A 27 -14.59 9.45 -55.01
C GLN A 27 -15.88 8.78 -54.55
N GLN A 28 -16.36 7.78 -55.28
CA GLN A 28 -17.52 6.98 -54.90
C GLN A 28 -17.22 6.29 -53.57
N ASN A 29 -17.87 6.75 -52.48
CA ASN A 29 -17.85 6.06 -51.20
C ASN A 29 -18.65 4.77 -51.38
N GLY A 30 -18.00 3.62 -51.40
CA GLY A 30 -18.61 2.30 -51.44
C GLY A 30 -18.98 1.76 -50.08
N ALA A 31 -19.88 0.79 -50.04
CA ALA A 31 -20.07 -0.04 -48.86
C ALA A 31 -19.02 -1.17 -48.86
N CYS A 32 -18.24 -1.27 -47.80
CA CYS A 32 -17.34 -2.42 -47.55
C CYS A 32 -18.16 -3.54 -46.91
N THR A 33 -18.35 -4.62 -47.62
CA THR A 33 -19.07 -5.81 -47.12
C THR A 33 -18.12 -6.99 -46.99
N GLY A 34 -18.47 -7.95 -46.15
CA GLY A 34 -17.67 -9.16 -46.02
C GLY A 34 -18.20 -10.14 -44.98
N VAL A 35 -17.47 -11.24 -44.81
CA VAL A 35 -17.77 -12.28 -43.81
C VAL A 35 -16.52 -12.54 -43.01
N VAL A 36 -16.70 -12.71 -41.70
CA VAL A 36 -15.64 -13.03 -40.75
C VAL A 36 -15.85 -14.44 -40.22
N VAL A 37 -14.85 -15.30 -40.40
CA VAL A 37 -14.84 -16.68 -39.92
C VAL A 37 -13.60 -16.92 -39.06
N ASP A 38 -13.60 -17.96 -38.25
CA ASP A 38 -12.43 -18.42 -37.52
C ASP A 38 -11.58 -19.40 -38.38
N ALA A 39 -10.49 -19.90 -37.80
CA ALA A 39 -9.58 -20.85 -38.45
C ALA A 39 -10.24 -22.22 -38.77
N THR A 40 -11.36 -22.54 -38.14
CA THR A 40 -12.15 -23.78 -38.41
C THR A 40 -13.23 -23.57 -39.47
N GLY A 41 -13.46 -22.31 -39.89
CA GLY A 41 -14.48 -21.90 -40.83
C GLY A 41 -15.84 -21.60 -40.19
N GLU A 42 -15.92 -21.56 -38.85
CA GLU A 42 -17.11 -21.15 -38.11
C GLU A 42 -17.26 -19.62 -38.13
N THR A 43 -18.48 -19.12 -38.23
CA THR A 43 -18.74 -17.66 -38.31
C THR A 43 -18.49 -16.96 -36.98
N VAL A 44 -17.78 -15.84 -36.99
CA VAL A 44 -17.49 -15.04 -35.77
C VAL A 44 -18.56 -13.95 -35.62
N ILE A 45 -19.49 -14.18 -34.68
CA ILE A 45 -20.62 -13.28 -34.39
C ILE A 45 -20.16 -12.17 -33.43
N GLY A 46 -20.50 -10.91 -33.73
CA GLY A 46 -20.21 -9.76 -32.86
C GLY A 46 -18.78 -9.23 -32.94
N ALA A 47 -17.99 -9.65 -33.93
CA ALA A 47 -16.66 -9.07 -34.17
C ALA A 47 -16.78 -7.60 -34.55
N SER A 48 -15.93 -6.76 -33.95
CA SER A 48 -15.85 -5.33 -34.26
C SER A 48 -15.12 -5.11 -35.58
N VAL A 49 -15.74 -4.38 -36.49
CA VAL A 49 -15.18 -4.00 -37.81
C VAL A 49 -15.16 -2.49 -37.90
N ILE A 50 -14.00 -1.87 -37.92
CA ILE A 50 -13.85 -0.40 -37.93
C ILE A 50 -12.87 0.05 -39.02
N VAL A 51 -13.08 1.27 -39.54
CA VAL A 51 -12.05 1.96 -40.32
C VAL A 51 -11.01 2.51 -39.35
N LYS A 52 -9.77 2.02 -39.44
CA LYS A 52 -8.67 2.37 -38.52
C LYS A 52 -8.51 3.89 -38.39
N GLY A 53 -8.46 4.37 -37.14
CA GLY A 53 -8.30 5.80 -36.84
C GLY A 53 -9.57 6.65 -36.97
N THR A 54 -10.73 6.02 -37.15
CA THR A 54 -12.01 6.71 -37.22
C THR A 54 -13.05 6.11 -36.27
N THR A 55 -14.20 6.74 -36.10
CA THR A 55 -15.36 6.21 -35.35
C THR A 55 -16.33 5.45 -36.27
N ASN A 56 -16.00 5.27 -37.57
CA ASN A 56 -16.83 4.53 -38.50
C ASN A 56 -16.63 3.03 -38.32
N GLY A 57 -17.64 2.34 -37.78
CA GLY A 57 -17.56 0.92 -37.46
C GLY A 57 -18.89 0.23 -37.39
N THR A 58 -18.87 -1.11 -37.45
CA THR A 58 -20.01 -2.01 -37.31
C THR A 58 -19.59 -3.26 -36.57
N ILE A 59 -20.54 -4.17 -36.32
CA ILE A 59 -20.28 -5.51 -35.76
C ILE A 59 -20.78 -6.57 -36.74
N THR A 60 -20.18 -7.77 -36.72
CA THR A 60 -20.63 -8.90 -37.52
C THR A 60 -21.95 -9.48 -37.05
N GLY A 61 -22.82 -9.88 -37.99
CA GLY A 61 -24.11 -10.51 -37.76
C GLY A 61 -24.01 -12.00 -37.38
N LEU A 62 -25.16 -12.70 -37.36
CA LEU A 62 -25.23 -14.13 -37.00
C LEU A 62 -24.49 -15.04 -37.98
N ASP A 63 -24.44 -14.66 -39.25
CA ASP A 63 -23.71 -15.39 -40.31
C ASP A 63 -22.27 -14.88 -40.48
N GLY A 64 -21.77 -14.08 -39.51
CA GLY A 64 -20.43 -13.48 -39.56
C GLY A 64 -20.33 -12.35 -40.59
N ASP A 65 -21.42 -11.95 -41.21
CA ASP A 65 -21.51 -10.90 -42.24
C ASP A 65 -21.38 -9.50 -41.63
N PHE A 66 -20.84 -8.57 -42.41
CA PHE A 66 -20.80 -7.16 -42.04
C PHE A 66 -20.99 -6.25 -43.25
N SER A 67 -21.50 -5.05 -43.00
CA SER A 67 -21.60 -3.97 -44.00
C SER A 67 -21.22 -2.65 -43.34
N LEU A 68 -20.17 -2.00 -43.86
CA LEU A 68 -19.63 -0.74 -43.38
C LEU A 68 -19.70 0.30 -44.49
N SER A 69 -20.54 1.33 -44.32
CA SER A 69 -20.74 2.40 -45.28
C SER A 69 -19.67 3.48 -45.20
N ASN A 70 -19.54 4.33 -46.22
CA ASN A 70 -18.60 5.45 -46.26
C ASN A 70 -17.10 5.03 -46.15
N VAL A 71 -16.73 3.93 -46.76
CA VAL A 71 -15.33 3.45 -46.81
C VAL A 71 -14.73 3.81 -48.18
N LYS A 72 -13.50 4.25 -48.21
CA LYS A 72 -12.75 4.56 -49.40
C LYS A 72 -11.80 3.42 -49.76
N LYS A 73 -11.58 3.19 -51.04
CA LYS A 73 -10.56 2.23 -51.50
C LYS A 73 -9.19 2.64 -50.96
N GLY A 74 -8.56 1.75 -50.24
CA GLY A 74 -7.26 1.96 -49.58
C GLY A 74 -7.38 2.20 -48.04
N ASP A 75 -8.60 2.43 -47.52
CA ASP A 75 -8.80 2.52 -46.06
C ASP A 75 -8.45 1.18 -45.42
N ILE A 76 -7.80 1.22 -44.26
CA ILE A 76 -7.46 0.03 -43.49
C ILE A 76 -8.69 -0.36 -42.63
N ILE A 77 -9.21 -1.56 -42.88
CA ILE A 77 -10.28 -2.15 -42.08
C ILE A 77 -9.62 -2.97 -40.98
N GLN A 78 -9.89 -2.60 -39.75
CA GLN A 78 -9.46 -3.32 -38.57
C GLN A 78 -10.61 -4.18 -38.04
N ILE A 79 -10.37 -5.46 -37.89
CA ILE A 79 -11.33 -6.45 -37.41
C ILE A 79 -10.76 -7.08 -36.15
N SER A 80 -11.54 -7.04 -35.05
CA SER A 80 -11.14 -7.57 -33.76
C SER A 80 -12.28 -8.27 -33.06
N PHE A 81 -11.96 -9.37 -32.36
CA PHE A 81 -12.88 -10.09 -31.49
C PHE A 81 -12.13 -10.70 -30.30
N VAL A 82 -12.82 -10.86 -29.17
CA VAL A 82 -12.21 -11.40 -27.94
C VAL A 82 -11.75 -12.85 -28.18
N GLY A 83 -10.47 -13.12 -27.95
CA GLY A 83 -9.87 -14.45 -28.19
C GLY A 83 -9.25 -14.64 -29.57
N TYR A 84 -9.27 -13.63 -30.43
CA TYR A 84 -8.68 -13.68 -31.76
C TYR A 84 -7.68 -12.55 -32.00
N GLN A 85 -6.71 -12.79 -32.87
CA GLN A 85 -5.74 -11.78 -33.29
C GLN A 85 -6.45 -10.70 -34.12
N THR A 86 -6.18 -9.44 -33.80
CA THR A 86 -6.70 -8.30 -34.56
C THR A 86 -6.08 -8.30 -35.98
N VAL A 87 -6.92 -8.27 -36.99
CA VAL A 87 -6.49 -8.27 -38.40
C VAL A 87 -6.72 -6.89 -39.00
N GLU A 88 -5.75 -6.38 -39.72
CA GLU A 88 -5.79 -5.11 -40.43
C GLU A 88 -5.59 -5.34 -41.93
N ILE A 89 -6.59 -5.02 -42.78
CA ILE A 89 -6.56 -5.26 -44.22
C ILE A 89 -6.94 -3.97 -44.95
N PRO A 90 -6.11 -3.53 -45.91
CA PRO A 90 -6.50 -2.41 -46.79
C PRO A 90 -7.64 -2.84 -47.72
N TRP A 91 -8.76 -2.10 -47.72
CA TRP A 91 -9.87 -2.42 -48.58
C TRP A 91 -9.60 -2.11 -50.04
N ASN A 92 -9.79 -3.09 -50.90
CA ASN A 92 -9.52 -2.99 -52.34
C ASN A 92 -10.77 -2.63 -53.20
N GLY A 93 -11.93 -2.43 -52.56
CA GLY A 93 -13.19 -2.14 -53.22
C GLY A 93 -14.07 -3.37 -53.53
N GLN A 94 -13.66 -4.55 -53.06
CA GLN A 94 -14.38 -5.83 -53.23
C GLN A 94 -14.85 -6.35 -51.87
N PRO A 95 -15.89 -7.24 -51.81
CA PRO A 95 -16.24 -7.95 -50.59
C PRO A 95 -15.06 -8.68 -49.95
N MET A 96 -14.98 -8.69 -48.64
CA MET A 96 -13.88 -9.23 -47.86
C MET A 96 -14.26 -10.55 -47.19
N ASN A 97 -13.47 -11.60 -47.36
CA ASN A 97 -13.54 -12.80 -46.51
C ASN A 97 -12.34 -12.79 -45.60
N VAL A 98 -12.62 -12.68 -44.29
CA VAL A 98 -11.56 -12.54 -43.30
C VAL A 98 -11.60 -13.73 -42.35
N THR A 99 -10.47 -14.41 -42.25
CA THR A 99 -10.28 -15.49 -41.28
C THR A 99 -9.51 -14.95 -40.08
N LEU A 100 -10.12 -14.94 -38.91
CA LEU A 100 -9.46 -14.62 -37.67
C LEU A 100 -8.71 -15.84 -37.17
N GLN A 101 -7.45 -15.65 -36.81
CA GLN A 101 -6.66 -16.67 -36.13
C GLN A 101 -6.90 -16.55 -34.63
N ASP A 102 -7.06 -17.68 -33.96
CA ASP A 102 -7.10 -17.68 -32.50
C ASP A 102 -5.90 -16.92 -31.96
N ASP A 103 -6.13 -16.04 -31.02
CA ASP A 103 -5.03 -15.42 -30.28
C ASP A 103 -4.41 -16.45 -29.33
N THR A 104 -3.84 -17.52 -29.95
CA THR A 104 -3.05 -18.55 -29.26
C THR A 104 -1.67 -18.02 -28.85
N GLN A 105 -1.34 -16.78 -29.14
CA GLN A 105 -0.42 -16.05 -28.30
C GLN A 105 -1.15 -15.68 -26.98
N THR A 106 -1.50 -16.66 -26.19
CA THR A 106 -1.11 -16.59 -24.79
C THR A 106 0.39 -16.29 -24.85
N LEU A 107 0.77 -15.02 -24.84
CA LEU A 107 2.05 -14.57 -24.34
C LEU A 107 2.19 -15.35 -23.06
N GLY A 108 3.04 -16.39 -23.02
CA GLY A 108 3.17 -17.22 -21.87
C GLY A 108 3.47 -16.26 -20.74
N GLU A 109 2.48 -16.00 -19.86
CA GLU A 109 2.57 -15.00 -18.81
C GLU A 109 3.84 -15.30 -18.04
N VAL A 110 4.91 -14.56 -18.39
CA VAL A 110 6.23 -14.75 -17.82
C VAL A 110 6.23 -14.03 -16.49
N VAL A 111 6.26 -14.80 -15.45
CA VAL A 111 6.23 -14.31 -14.08
C VAL A 111 7.59 -14.40 -13.43
N VAL A 112 7.91 -13.46 -12.59
CA VAL A 112 9.10 -13.51 -11.75
C VAL A 112 8.84 -14.51 -10.63
N THR A 113 9.59 -15.59 -10.64
CA THR A 113 9.54 -16.62 -9.59
C THR A 113 10.59 -16.36 -8.52
N ALA A 114 10.71 -17.28 -7.58
CA ALA A 114 11.74 -17.23 -6.55
C ALA A 114 13.15 -17.09 -7.15
N LEU A 115 14.03 -16.43 -6.42
CA LEU A 115 15.40 -16.08 -6.81
C LEU A 115 15.48 -15.12 -8.01
N GLY A 116 14.35 -14.49 -8.43
CA GLY A 116 14.32 -13.59 -9.56
C GLY A 116 14.29 -14.28 -10.94
N ILE A 117 14.07 -15.60 -10.98
CA ILE A 117 14.03 -16.36 -12.23
C ILE A 117 12.71 -16.09 -12.94
N LYS A 118 12.76 -15.67 -14.20
CA LYS A 118 11.58 -15.54 -15.06
C LYS A 118 11.17 -16.92 -15.60
N ARG A 119 9.91 -17.31 -15.39
CA ARG A 119 9.32 -18.55 -15.89
C ARG A 119 7.94 -18.30 -16.44
N GLU A 120 7.52 -19.13 -17.39
CA GLU A 120 6.13 -19.14 -17.82
C GLU A 120 5.25 -19.65 -16.68
N LYS A 121 4.16 -18.95 -16.38
CA LYS A 121 3.22 -19.27 -15.30
C LYS A 121 2.68 -20.71 -15.40
N LYS A 122 2.41 -21.17 -16.62
CA LYS A 122 1.96 -22.55 -16.91
C LYS A 122 2.98 -23.65 -16.56
N ALA A 123 4.27 -23.30 -16.51
CA ALA A 123 5.36 -24.22 -16.19
C ALA A 123 5.64 -24.31 -14.68
N LEU A 124 4.87 -23.62 -13.84
CA LEU A 124 5.03 -23.62 -12.40
C LEU A 124 4.28 -24.80 -11.78
N GLY A 125 4.96 -25.63 -11.00
CA GLY A 125 4.36 -26.71 -10.21
C GLY A 125 3.65 -26.25 -8.93
N TYR A 126 3.38 -24.92 -8.78
CA TYR A 126 2.75 -24.34 -7.60
C TYR A 126 1.82 -23.17 -7.94
N ALA A 127 0.82 -22.96 -7.08
CA ALA A 127 -0.14 -21.88 -7.26
C ALA A 127 0.51 -20.51 -6.97
N MET A 128 0.53 -19.64 -7.98
CA MET A 128 0.98 -18.27 -7.87
C MET A 128 -0.10 -17.33 -8.42
N GLN A 129 -0.24 -16.19 -7.79
CA GLN A 129 -1.10 -15.10 -8.27
C GLN A 129 -0.31 -13.81 -8.29
N GLU A 130 -0.35 -13.10 -9.40
CA GLU A 130 0.30 -11.82 -9.60
C GLU A 130 -0.72 -10.68 -9.54
N VAL A 131 -0.30 -9.57 -8.94
CA VAL A 131 -1.02 -8.29 -8.93
C VAL A 131 -0.07 -7.25 -9.53
N LYS A 132 -0.48 -6.60 -10.59
CA LYS A 132 0.29 -5.52 -11.23
C LYS A 132 0.31 -4.26 -10.35
N GLY A 133 1.36 -3.47 -10.46
CA GLY A 133 1.54 -2.23 -9.70
C GLY A 133 0.37 -1.26 -9.89
N ASP A 134 -0.13 -1.10 -11.11
CA ASP A 134 -1.26 -0.19 -11.40
C ASP A 134 -2.52 -0.57 -10.59
N ALA A 135 -2.80 -1.86 -10.45
CA ALA A 135 -3.92 -2.33 -9.63
C ALA A 135 -3.76 -2.00 -8.13
N LEU A 136 -2.53 -1.85 -7.64
CA LEU A 136 -2.28 -1.41 -6.25
C LEU A 136 -2.53 0.09 -6.07
N LEU A 137 -2.46 0.87 -7.14
CA LEU A 137 -2.67 2.32 -7.13
C LEU A 137 -4.12 2.74 -7.29
N GLU A 138 -5.01 1.84 -7.74
CA GLU A 138 -6.45 2.11 -7.87
C GLU A 138 -7.11 2.48 -6.52
N ALA A 139 -6.65 1.84 -5.43
CA ALA A 139 -7.05 2.16 -4.07
C ALA A 139 -5.76 2.29 -3.24
N ARG A 140 -5.27 3.50 -3.12
CA ARG A 140 -4.04 3.80 -2.37
C ARG A 140 -4.27 3.61 -0.90
N GLU A 141 -3.39 2.87 -0.27
CA GLU A 141 -3.42 2.55 1.15
C GLU A 141 -2.11 3.00 1.81
N THR A 142 -2.20 3.52 3.03
CA THR A 142 -1.04 3.91 3.83
C THR A 142 -0.09 2.73 4.09
N ASN A 143 -0.67 1.53 4.26
CA ASN A 143 0.06 0.27 4.40
C ASN A 143 -0.19 -0.60 3.16
N LEU A 144 0.88 -0.89 2.41
CA LEU A 144 0.83 -1.68 1.18
C LEU A 144 0.17 -3.06 1.35
N ALA A 145 0.26 -3.67 2.54
CA ALA A 145 -0.42 -4.93 2.82
C ALA A 145 -1.93 -4.82 2.54
N ASN A 146 -2.53 -3.70 2.92
CA ASN A 146 -3.97 -3.49 2.78
C ASN A 146 -4.43 -3.42 1.32
N ALA A 147 -3.57 -2.95 0.41
CA ALA A 147 -3.86 -2.89 -1.02
C ALA A 147 -4.05 -4.28 -1.67
N LEU A 148 -3.63 -5.36 -1.00
CA LEU A 148 -3.85 -6.75 -1.45
C LEU A 148 -5.23 -7.29 -1.07
N THR A 149 -6.00 -6.59 -0.21
CA THR A 149 -7.32 -7.03 0.25
C THR A 149 -8.27 -7.20 -0.94
N GLY A 150 -8.84 -8.40 -1.08
CA GLY A 150 -9.77 -8.72 -2.18
C GLY A 150 -9.11 -8.95 -3.55
N LYS A 151 -7.82 -8.65 -3.72
CA LYS A 151 -7.12 -8.80 -5.01
C LYS A 151 -6.45 -10.18 -5.18
N VAL A 152 -6.18 -10.86 -4.08
CA VAL A 152 -5.50 -12.18 -4.10
C VAL A 152 -6.33 -13.22 -3.35
N SER A 153 -6.73 -14.27 -4.04
CA SER A 153 -7.51 -15.35 -3.42
C SER A 153 -6.70 -16.06 -2.32
N GLY A 154 -7.36 -16.42 -1.19
CA GLY A 154 -6.71 -17.10 -0.06
C GLY A 154 -5.68 -16.25 0.69
N VAL A 155 -5.72 -14.94 0.53
CA VAL A 155 -4.99 -13.96 1.34
C VAL A 155 -5.98 -13.28 2.27
N GLN A 156 -5.72 -13.33 3.55
CA GLN A 156 -6.45 -12.60 4.58
C GLN A 156 -5.55 -11.49 5.13
N ILE A 157 -6.08 -10.28 5.13
CA ILE A 157 -5.42 -9.11 5.70
C ILE A 157 -6.23 -8.66 6.91
N ILE A 158 -5.58 -8.57 8.06
CA ILE A 158 -6.17 -8.08 9.30
C ILE A 158 -5.44 -6.79 9.66
N ARG A 159 -6.15 -5.67 9.57
CA ARG A 159 -5.64 -4.34 9.92
C ARG A 159 -5.65 -4.13 11.43
N SER A 160 -4.66 -3.44 11.92
CA SER A 160 -4.65 -2.92 13.28
C SER A 160 -5.61 -1.71 13.40
N SER A 161 -6.14 -1.48 14.61
CA SER A 161 -6.92 -0.28 14.94
C SER A 161 -6.06 0.94 15.31
N ASN A 162 -4.74 0.85 15.17
CA ASN A 162 -3.77 1.82 15.72
C ASN A 162 -3.49 3.00 14.77
N GLY A 163 -4.46 3.40 13.95
CA GLY A 163 -4.38 4.61 13.13
C GLY A 163 -3.34 4.55 12.01
N PRO A 164 -2.79 5.71 11.61
CA PRO A 164 -1.84 5.81 10.51
C PRO A 164 -0.60 4.94 10.71
N GLY A 165 -0.24 4.19 9.68
CA GLY A 165 0.93 3.31 9.74
C GLY A 165 0.83 2.17 10.74
N GLY A 166 -0.36 1.85 11.25
CA GLY A 166 -0.59 0.66 12.06
C GLY A 166 -0.22 -0.62 11.29
N SER A 167 0.16 -1.66 12.02
CA SER A 167 0.56 -2.94 11.43
C SER A 167 -0.61 -3.66 10.76
N SER A 168 -0.31 -4.50 9.78
CA SER A 168 -1.28 -5.39 9.17
C SER A 168 -0.75 -6.81 9.20
N LYS A 169 -1.59 -7.73 9.68
CA LYS A 169 -1.28 -9.16 9.68
C LYS A 169 -1.71 -9.76 8.36
N ILE A 170 -0.78 -10.43 7.69
CA ILE A 170 -1.02 -11.13 6.43
C ILE A 170 -1.04 -12.63 6.72
N GLN A 171 -2.08 -13.31 6.30
CA GLN A 171 -2.19 -14.77 6.38
C GLN A 171 -2.48 -15.37 5.01
N LEU A 172 -1.70 -16.36 4.61
CA LEU A 172 -1.89 -17.11 3.38
C LEU A 172 -2.45 -18.49 3.72
N ARG A 173 -3.69 -18.77 3.25
CA ARG A 173 -4.37 -20.05 3.48
C ARG A 173 -4.62 -20.40 4.95
N GLY A 174 -4.74 -19.38 5.82
CA GLY A 174 -4.99 -19.53 7.26
C GLY A 174 -3.74 -19.56 8.12
N ALA A 175 -3.93 -19.82 9.42
CA ALA A 175 -2.85 -19.92 10.39
C ALA A 175 -2.28 -21.34 10.43
N ASN A 176 -0.97 -21.48 10.25
CA ASN A 176 -0.27 -22.76 10.25
C ASN A 176 0.35 -23.10 11.64
N SER A 177 0.47 -22.12 12.50
CA SER A 177 1.06 -22.26 13.84
C SER A 177 0.20 -21.57 14.89
N VAL A 178 0.05 -22.21 16.04
CA VAL A 178 -0.65 -21.65 17.21
C VAL A 178 0.25 -20.67 17.98
N THR A 179 1.53 -20.95 18.03
CA THR A 179 2.52 -20.20 18.85
C THR A 179 3.56 -19.47 18.02
N GLY A 180 3.71 -19.80 16.74
CA GLY A 180 4.73 -19.24 15.85
C GLY A 180 4.20 -18.12 14.98
N LEU A 181 5.12 -17.48 14.24
CA LEU A 181 4.78 -16.49 13.23
C LEU A 181 3.99 -17.15 12.08
N ASN A 182 2.89 -16.52 11.68
CA ASN A 182 2.05 -16.98 10.58
C ASN A 182 2.11 -16.06 9.34
N GLN A 183 3.00 -15.08 9.37
CA GLN A 183 3.15 -14.14 8.26
C GLN A 183 4.04 -14.69 7.15
N PRO A 184 3.77 -14.39 5.88
CA PRO A 184 4.62 -14.80 4.76
C PRO A 184 5.97 -14.07 4.79
N LEU A 185 6.97 -14.68 4.15
CA LEU A 185 8.23 -14.02 3.87
C LEU A 185 8.02 -12.95 2.80
N ILE A 186 8.54 -11.75 3.02
CA ILE A 186 8.57 -10.69 2.01
C ILE A 186 9.92 -10.71 1.32
N VAL A 187 9.92 -10.65 0.00
CA VAL A 187 11.13 -10.64 -0.83
C VAL A 187 11.02 -9.49 -1.83
N VAL A 188 11.96 -8.57 -1.82
CA VAL A 188 12.00 -7.43 -2.72
C VAL A 188 13.15 -7.59 -3.71
N ASP A 189 12.86 -7.66 -5.01
CA ASP A 189 13.82 -7.90 -6.10
C ASP A 189 14.75 -9.11 -5.85
N GLY A 190 14.20 -10.14 -5.22
CA GLY A 190 14.90 -11.39 -4.90
C GLY A 190 15.70 -11.37 -3.60
N VAL A 191 15.66 -10.29 -2.83
CA VAL A 191 16.30 -10.18 -1.51
C VAL A 191 15.24 -10.24 -0.41
N PRO A 192 15.36 -11.17 0.56
CA PRO A 192 14.48 -11.20 1.72
C PRO A 192 14.52 -9.89 2.49
N MET A 193 13.36 -9.44 2.93
CA MET A 193 13.17 -8.22 3.70
C MET A 193 12.54 -8.56 5.06
N ASP A 194 12.99 -7.92 6.13
CA ASP A 194 12.38 -8.05 7.43
C ASP A 194 10.98 -7.40 7.45
N ASN A 195 9.96 -8.22 7.66
CA ASN A 195 8.61 -7.75 7.88
C ASN A 195 8.32 -7.75 9.39
N PHE A 196 9.07 -6.91 10.12
CA PHE A 196 8.84 -6.74 11.55
C PHE A 196 7.38 -6.35 11.81
N THR A 197 6.87 -6.69 12.98
CA THR A 197 5.62 -6.18 13.52
C THR A 197 5.94 -5.32 14.73
N GLY A 198 5.45 -4.10 14.74
CA GLY A 198 5.67 -3.14 15.81
C GLY A 198 5.06 -3.59 17.14
N ALA A 199 3.97 -4.36 17.11
CA ALA A 199 3.35 -4.95 18.29
C ALA A 199 3.93 -6.34 18.52
N SER A 200 4.82 -6.50 19.48
CA SER A 200 5.60 -7.72 19.69
C SER A 200 5.18 -8.58 20.88
N ASN A 201 4.30 -8.07 21.77
CA ASN A 201 3.76 -8.84 22.88
C ASN A 201 2.35 -9.34 22.60
N ASN A 202 1.93 -10.38 23.33
CA ASN A 202 0.57 -10.93 23.29
C ASN A 202 -0.28 -10.46 24.48
N ASP A 203 0.12 -9.39 25.16
CA ASP A 203 -0.60 -8.81 26.27
C ASP A 203 -1.79 -7.99 25.76
N ILE A 204 -3.01 -8.47 26.04
CA ILE A 204 -4.27 -7.83 25.62
C ILE A 204 -4.50 -6.53 26.40
N ASP A 205 -4.11 -6.51 27.67
CA ASP A 205 -4.34 -5.36 28.54
C ASP A 205 -3.28 -4.28 28.33
N ASN A 206 -2.03 -4.70 28.07
CA ASN A 206 -0.87 -3.81 27.89
C ASN A 206 -0.09 -4.14 26.62
N PRO A 207 -0.71 -4.02 25.43
CA PRO A 207 0.03 -4.25 24.19
C PRO A 207 1.15 -3.22 24.03
N THR A 208 2.24 -3.64 23.40
CA THR A 208 3.29 -2.69 22.98
C THR A 208 2.76 -1.72 21.95
N LEU A 209 3.38 -0.54 21.88
CA LEU A 209 3.04 0.47 20.87
C LEU A 209 3.24 -0.12 19.46
N ASP A 210 2.23 0.02 18.61
CA ASP A 210 2.27 -0.49 17.25
C ASP A 210 3.03 0.46 16.31
N MET A 211 4.25 0.12 15.97
CA MET A 211 5.13 0.91 15.09
C MET A 211 4.99 0.51 13.61
N GLY A 212 3.91 -0.17 13.23
CA GLY A 212 3.68 -0.66 11.87
C GLY A 212 4.39 -1.97 11.56
N ASN A 213 4.51 -2.31 10.29
CA ASN A 213 5.20 -3.49 9.82
C ASN A 213 6.13 -3.17 8.64
N GLY A 214 7.08 -4.07 8.34
CA GLY A 214 8.10 -3.82 7.32
C GLY A 214 7.54 -3.56 5.94
N LEU A 215 6.43 -4.21 5.56
CA LEU A 215 5.80 -4.01 4.26
C LEU A 215 5.16 -2.62 4.11
N SER A 216 4.76 -1.98 5.22
CA SER A 216 4.24 -0.62 5.17
C SER A 216 5.27 0.40 4.71
N ASP A 217 6.58 0.10 4.81
CA ASP A 217 7.63 1.02 4.37
C ASP A 217 7.75 1.12 2.84
N ILE A 218 7.24 0.11 2.10
CA ILE A 218 7.32 0.08 0.64
C ILE A 218 6.23 0.95 0.02
N ASN A 219 6.62 1.82 -0.92
CA ASN A 219 5.65 2.64 -1.66
C ASN A 219 5.10 1.88 -2.88
N ALA A 220 3.77 1.89 -3.03
CA ALA A 220 3.08 1.26 -4.16
C ALA A 220 3.47 1.86 -5.52
N GLU A 221 3.84 3.15 -5.57
CA GLU A 221 4.28 3.82 -6.81
C GLU A 221 5.57 3.23 -7.40
N ASP A 222 6.43 2.63 -6.56
CA ASP A 222 7.69 2.02 -6.99
C ASP A 222 7.54 0.55 -7.42
N ILE A 223 6.32 -0.01 -7.31
CA ILE A 223 6.07 -1.43 -7.59
C ILE A 223 5.68 -1.63 -9.05
N GLU A 224 6.32 -2.59 -9.72
CA GLU A 224 5.92 -3.12 -11.02
C GLU A 224 4.89 -4.23 -10.86
N SER A 225 5.16 -5.19 -9.96
CA SER A 225 4.23 -6.27 -9.66
C SER A 225 4.49 -6.90 -8.28
N MET A 226 3.45 -7.53 -7.73
CA MET A 226 3.52 -8.36 -6.54
C MET A 226 3.03 -9.77 -6.87
N SER A 227 3.85 -10.77 -6.58
CA SER A 227 3.52 -12.18 -6.80
C SER A 227 3.39 -12.91 -5.46
N VAL A 228 2.25 -13.55 -5.23
CA VAL A 228 1.98 -14.31 -4.00
C VAL A 228 2.14 -15.80 -4.27
N LEU A 229 3.15 -16.39 -3.64
CA LEU A 229 3.47 -17.80 -3.70
C LEU A 229 2.83 -18.51 -2.50
N LYS A 230 1.87 -19.38 -2.78
CA LYS A 230 1.04 -20.03 -1.75
C LYS A 230 1.49 -21.48 -1.53
N GLY A 231 1.90 -21.80 -0.31
CA GLY A 231 2.17 -23.18 0.11
C GLY A 231 3.65 -23.55 0.20
N ALA A 232 3.90 -24.80 0.58
CA ALA A 232 5.22 -25.32 0.92
C ALA A 232 6.23 -25.36 -0.25
N SER A 233 5.77 -25.34 -1.49
CA SER A 233 6.66 -25.24 -2.66
C SER A 233 7.42 -23.92 -2.75
N ALA A 234 6.90 -22.84 -2.15
CA ALA A 234 7.65 -21.60 -1.97
C ALA A 234 8.80 -21.78 -0.97
N ALA A 235 8.61 -22.64 0.04
CA ALA A 235 9.64 -22.93 1.04
C ALA A 235 10.84 -23.68 0.46
N ALA A 236 10.67 -24.44 -0.61
CA ALA A 236 11.78 -25.13 -1.28
C ALA A 236 12.85 -24.16 -1.83
N LEU A 237 12.47 -22.91 -2.08
CA LEU A 237 13.36 -21.90 -2.68
C LEU A 237 13.94 -20.91 -1.66
N TYR A 238 13.23 -20.69 -0.53
CA TYR A 238 13.61 -19.72 0.51
C TYR A 238 13.77 -20.36 1.88
N GLY A 239 13.75 -21.70 1.97
CA GLY A 239 13.91 -22.45 3.21
C GLY A 239 12.71 -22.31 4.16
N SER A 240 12.92 -22.62 5.44
CA SER A 240 11.88 -22.64 6.48
C SER A 240 11.18 -21.30 6.71
N ARG A 241 11.84 -20.19 6.42
CA ARG A 241 11.24 -18.83 6.52
C ARG A 241 10.02 -18.65 5.61
N ALA A 242 9.95 -19.41 4.52
CA ALA A 242 8.86 -19.37 3.55
C ALA A 242 7.76 -20.40 3.82
N GLY A 243 7.77 -21.08 4.96
CA GLY A 243 6.76 -22.09 5.33
C GLY A 243 5.32 -21.58 5.29
N ASN A 244 5.11 -20.28 5.55
CA ASN A 244 3.81 -19.60 5.47
C ASN A 244 3.54 -18.95 4.11
N GLY A 245 4.36 -19.26 3.08
CA GLY A 245 4.30 -18.65 1.77
C GLY A 245 5.25 -17.45 1.62
N VAL A 246 5.26 -16.88 0.42
CA VAL A 246 6.14 -15.75 0.06
C VAL A 246 5.36 -14.69 -0.72
N ILE A 247 5.61 -13.44 -0.44
CA ILE A 247 5.20 -12.30 -1.26
C ILE A 247 6.46 -11.76 -1.93
N LEU A 248 6.52 -11.91 -3.26
CA LEU A 248 7.58 -11.37 -4.09
C LEU A 248 7.16 -9.99 -4.59
N ILE A 249 7.99 -8.99 -4.36
CA ILE A 249 7.79 -7.63 -4.84
C ILE A 249 8.84 -7.36 -5.89
N THR A 250 8.40 -7.04 -7.09
CA THR A 250 9.26 -6.56 -8.18
C THR A 250 9.09 -5.05 -8.27
N THR A 251 10.19 -4.31 -8.12
CA THR A 251 10.16 -2.86 -8.24
C THR A 251 10.40 -2.42 -9.67
N LYS A 252 9.90 -1.22 -10.03
CA LYS A 252 10.04 -0.63 -11.35
C LYS A 252 11.51 -0.52 -11.76
N LYS A 253 11.73 -0.67 -13.07
CA LYS A 253 13.02 -0.47 -13.75
C LYS A 253 12.86 0.64 -14.79
N GLY A 254 13.98 1.17 -15.26
CA GLY A 254 13.97 2.03 -16.44
C GLY A 254 13.48 1.26 -17.66
N THR A 255 12.54 1.83 -18.39
CA THR A 255 12.05 1.32 -19.68
C THR A 255 12.11 2.43 -20.71
N LYS A 256 12.29 2.06 -21.98
CA LYS A 256 12.28 3.05 -23.07
C LYS A 256 10.91 3.74 -23.10
N ARG A 257 10.92 5.05 -22.96
CA ARG A 257 9.72 5.88 -23.04
C ARG A 257 9.91 7.01 -24.05
N GLU A 258 8.84 7.37 -24.72
CA GLU A 258 8.79 8.59 -25.51
C GLU A 258 8.77 9.80 -24.57
N GLY A 259 9.51 10.87 -24.91
CA GLY A 259 9.64 12.09 -24.11
C GLY A 259 10.64 11.98 -22.97
N LEU A 260 10.46 12.81 -21.94
CA LEU A 260 11.41 12.95 -20.83
C LEU A 260 11.41 11.77 -19.85
N GLY A 261 10.39 10.92 -19.87
CA GLY A 261 10.27 9.78 -18.94
C GLY A 261 9.94 10.19 -17.49
N ILE A 262 9.45 11.41 -17.28
CA ILE A 262 9.04 11.92 -15.96
C ILE A 262 7.55 11.63 -15.73
N THR A 263 7.23 11.10 -14.56
CA THR A 263 5.85 10.93 -14.09
C THR A 263 5.69 11.67 -12.76
N ILE A 264 4.64 12.46 -12.65
CA ILE A 264 4.25 13.13 -11.42
C ILE A 264 2.84 12.66 -11.07
N SER A 265 2.64 12.22 -9.85
CA SER A 265 1.33 11.80 -9.34
C SER A 265 1.09 12.38 -7.95
N GLY A 266 -0.18 12.63 -7.64
CA GLY A 266 -0.61 13.08 -6.33
C GLY A 266 -1.98 12.50 -6.00
N SER A 267 -2.24 12.28 -4.72
CA SER A 267 -3.55 11.86 -4.23
C SER A 267 -3.85 12.49 -2.87
N VAL A 268 -5.11 12.85 -2.70
CA VAL A 268 -5.66 13.29 -1.41
C VAL A 268 -6.82 12.37 -1.09
N SER A 269 -6.84 11.83 0.12
CA SER A 269 -7.97 11.09 0.64
C SER A 269 -8.41 11.65 1.99
N ALA A 270 -9.72 11.62 2.23
CA ALA A 270 -10.32 12.00 3.50
C ALA A 270 -11.03 10.79 4.10
N GLU A 271 -10.80 10.54 5.38
CA GLU A 271 -11.35 9.39 6.11
C GLU A 271 -12.24 9.87 7.25
N THR A 272 -13.42 9.27 7.35
CA THR A 272 -14.36 9.54 8.44
C THR A 272 -14.93 8.24 9.00
N THR A 273 -15.39 8.26 10.24
CA THR A 273 -16.10 7.14 10.83
C THR A 273 -17.48 6.99 10.18
N PHE A 274 -17.83 5.79 9.70
CA PHE A 274 -19.16 5.56 9.11
C PHE A 274 -19.93 4.39 9.74
N MET A 275 -19.22 3.39 10.28
CA MET A 275 -19.83 2.23 10.91
C MET A 275 -19.52 2.23 12.40
N LEU A 276 -20.47 2.65 13.19
CA LEU A 276 -20.35 2.81 14.64
C LEU A 276 -21.34 1.88 15.37
N PRO A 277 -21.00 1.41 16.59
CA PRO A 277 -21.93 0.65 17.41
C PRO A 277 -23.18 1.49 17.74
N LYS A 278 -24.33 0.86 17.68
CA LYS A 278 -25.57 1.49 18.11
C LYS A 278 -25.56 1.59 19.64
N ARG A 279 -25.58 2.80 20.16
CA ARG A 279 -25.65 3.08 21.60
C ARG A 279 -27.07 3.49 21.97
N GLN A 280 -27.45 3.25 23.23
CA GLN A 280 -28.70 3.75 23.79
C GLN A 280 -28.70 5.31 23.84
N LYS A 281 -29.87 5.92 23.68
CA LYS A 281 -30.04 7.38 23.61
C LYS A 281 -31.22 7.85 24.50
N THR A 282 -31.54 7.10 25.54
CA THR A 282 -32.69 7.34 26.40
C THR A 282 -32.28 7.72 27.82
N PHE A 283 -31.27 7.01 28.35
CA PHE A 283 -30.89 7.17 29.77
C PHE A 283 -29.56 7.92 29.90
N GLY A 284 -29.48 8.75 30.95
CA GLY A 284 -28.30 9.51 31.31
C GLY A 284 -27.33 8.74 32.21
N GLN A 285 -26.30 9.45 32.68
CA GLN A 285 -25.29 8.93 33.59
C GLN A 285 -25.91 8.43 34.88
N GLY A 286 -25.41 7.31 35.41
CA GLY A 286 -25.84 6.68 36.64
C GLY A 286 -26.30 5.24 36.46
N GLU A 287 -26.98 4.71 37.45
CA GLU A 287 -27.41 3.32 37.51
C GLU A 287 -28.80 3.21 38.21
N ASN A 288 -29.56 2.17 37.84
CA ASN A 288 -30.87 1.89 38.44
C ASN A 288 -31.88 3.07 38.39
N GLY A 289 -31.82 3.88 37.34
CA GLY A 289 -32.68 5.06 37.17
C GLY A 289 -32.25 6.27 37.99
N VAL A 290 -31.16 6.22 38.76
CA VAL A 290 -30.64 7.29 39.60
C VAL A 290 -29.42 7.94 38.99
N PHE A 291 -29.40 9.27 38.96
CA PHE A 291 -28.24 10.03 38.48
C PHE A 291 -27.11 9.99 39.52
N ASP A 292 -25.92 9.71 39.07
CA ASP A 292 -24.67 9.81 39.84
C ASP A 292 -23.55 10.33 38.94
N SER A 293 -23.05 11.53 39.21
CA SER A 293 -22.01 12.21 38.45
C SER A 293 -20.64 11.51 38.47
N THR A 294 -20.45 10.55 39.38
CA THR A 294 -19.22 9.77 39.54
C THR A 294 -19.31 8.38 38.90
N ASN A 295 -20.51 7.95 38.51
CA ASN A 295 -20.75 6.63 37.94
C ASN A 295 -20.41 6.60 36.46
N GLY A 296 -19.73 5.54 36.00
CA GLY A 296 -19.33 5.33 34.59
C GLY A 296 -20.44 4.78 33.72
N TYR A 297 -21.58 4.37 34.28
CA TYR A 297 -22.68 3.78 33.50
C TYR A 297 -23.65 4.82 32.94
N SER A 298 -24.45 4.43 31.97
CA SER A 298 -25.52 5.25 31.37
C SER A 298 -26.88 4.59 31.54
N TRP A 299 -27.18 4.18 32.76
CA TRP A 299 -28.46 3.59 33.18
C TRP A 299 -29.10 4.38 34.32
N GLY A 300 -28.81 5.67 34.36
CA GLY A 300 -29.44 6.63 35.26
C GLY A 300 -30.86 7.01 34.82
N PRO A 301 -31.35 8.23 35.14
CA PRO A 301 -32.70 8.65 34.80
C PRO A 301 -32.88 8.79 33.27
N GLU A 302 -34.14 8.69 32.85
CA GLU A 302 -34.52 9.05 31.47
C GLU A 302 -34.22 10.53 31.24
N VAL A 303 -33.63 10.83 30.05
CA VAL A 303 -33.23 12.19 29.68
C VAL A 303 -34.41 12.91 29.04
N THR A 304 -35.02 13.81 29.78
CA THR A 304 -36.17 14.63 29.37
C THR A 304 -35.85 16.12 29.28
N GLY A 305 -34.57 16.49 29.44
CA GLY A 305 -34.14 17.89 29.54
C GLY A 305 -34.18 18.47 30.96
N GLN A 306 -34.35 17.62 31.95
CA GLN A 306 -34.34 18.02 33.37
C GLN A 306 -33.01 18.64 33.79
N SER A 307 -33.08 19.55 34.76
CA SER A 307 -31.90 20.18 35.35
C SER A 307 -31.10 19.16 36.17
N TYR A 308 -29.78 19.19 36.09
CA TYR A 308 -28.89 18.36 36.89
C TYR A 308 -27.56 19.08 37.17
N THR A 309 -26.82 18.60 38.15
CA THR A 309 -25.48 19.09 38.46
C THR A 309 -24.46 18.27 37.75
N LYS A 310 -23.65 18.92 36.88
CA LYS A 310 -22.57 18.29 36.13
C LYS A 310 -21.41 17.82 37.03
N TRP A 311 -20.50 17.11 36.48
CA TRP A 311 -19.25 16.63 37.10
C TRP A 311 -18.37 17.77 37.66
N ASP A 312 -18.48 19.00 37.13
CA ASP A 312 -17.75 20.21 37.53
C ASP A 312 -18.52 21.06 38.57
N GLY A 313 -19.65 20.58 39.04
CA GLY A 313 -20.52 21.28 40.00
C GLY A 313 -21.44 22.32 39.36
N THR A 314 -21.36 22.57 38.06
CA THR A 314 -22.27 23.50 37.38
C THR A 314 -23.63 22.85 37.10
N THR A 315 -24.66 23.68 36.98
CA THR A 315 -26.02 23.23 36.65
C THR A 315 -26.25 23.33 35.13
N ALA A 316 -26.80 22.27 34.54
CA ALA A 316 -27.13 22.22 33.12
C ALA A 316 -28.43 21.42 32.88
N ASN A 317 -29.01 21.54 31.71
CA ASN A 317 -30.08 20.66 31.26
C ASN A 317 -29.48 19.35 30.73
N MET A 318 -30.05 18.23 31.20
CA MET A 318 -29.56 16.91 30.82
C MET A 318 -29.81 16.63 29.34
N GLN A 319 -28.76 16.25 28.63
CA GLN A 319 -28.77 15.96 27.21
C GLN A 319 -27.90 14.72 26.92
N ILE A 320 -28.18 14.06 25.82
CA ILE A 320 -27.36 12.93 25.34
C ILE A 320 -26.41 13.40 24.23
N PHE A 321 -25.15 13.08 24.41
CA PHE A 321 -24.09 13.45 23.47
C PHE A 321 -23.57 12.22 22.68
N ASP A 322 -23.27 12.41 21.41
CA ASP A 322 -22.61 11.42 20.57
C ASP A 322 -21.08 11.62 20.65
N ASN A 323 -20.49 11.12 21.74
CA ASN A 323 -19.07 11.32 22.01
C ASN A 323 -18.16 10.71 20.96
N VAL A 324 -18.59 9.63 20.30
CA VAL A 324 -17.83 9.03 19.22
C VAL A 324 -17.74 9.99 18.04
N LYS A 325 -18.88 10.54 17.61
CA LYS A 325 -18.92 11.53 16.52
C LYS A 325 -18.21 12.83 16.90
N ASN A 326 -18.29 13.25 18.16
CA ASN A 326 -17.73 14.52 18.65
C ASN A 326 -16.21 14.46 18.86
N PHE A 327 -15.64 13.27 18.99
CA PHE A 327 -14.21 13.09 19.29
C PHE A 327 -13.37 12.90 18.03
N PHE A 328 -13.82 12.06 17.08
CA PHE A 328 -13.03 11.75 15.91
C PHE A 328 -13.09 12.86 14.87
N ASP A 329 -11.92 13.26 14.40
CA ASP A 329 -11.75 14.23 13.32
C ASP A 329 -11.95 13.56 11.94
N THR A 330 -11.86 14.35 10.89
CA THR A 330 -11.67 13.84 9.53
C THR A 330 -10.18 13.63 9.32
N GLY A 331 -9.78 12.38 9.11
CA GLY A 331 -8.41 12.04 8.74
C GLY A 331 -8.11 12.49 7.30
N VAL A 332 -6.91 12.96 7.04
CA VAL A 332 -6.48 13.40 5.70
C VAL A 332 -5.14 12.77 5.38
N ASN A 333 -5.09 12.05 4.25
CA ASN A 333 -3.85 11.53 3.70
C ASN A 333 -3.51 12.26 2.40
N LEU A 334 -2.31 12.83 2.33
CA LEU A 334 -1.72 13.45 1.15
C LEU A 334 -0.54 12.59 0.71
N SER A 335 -0.52 12.17 -0.55
CA SER A 335 0.59 11.44 -1.14
C SER A 335 1.02 12.09 -2.44
N GLU A 336 2.32 12.34 -2.56
CA GLU A 336 2.95 12.98 -3.70
C GLU A 336 4.11 12.11 -4.19
N SER A 337 4.24 11.97 -5.51
CA SER A 337 5.30 11.18 -6.13
C SER A 337 5.82 11.85 -7.38
N ILE A 338 7.12 11.86 -7.54
CA ILE A 338 7.80 12.17 -8.79
C ILE A 338 8.75 11.04 -9.11
N SER A 339 8.69 10.53 -10.34
CA SER A 339 9.61 9.50 -10.81
C SER A 339 10.16 9.84 -12.20
N PHE A 340 11.38 9.42 -12.42
CA PHE A 340 12.05 9.45 -13.72
C PHE A 340 12.36 8.02 -14.13
N GLN A 341 12.02 7.66 -15.36
CA GLN A 341 12.19 6.34 -15.92
C GLN A 341 12.61 6.44 -17.37
N GLN A 342 13.79 5.94 -17.70
CA GLN A 342 14.28 5.96 -19.07
C GLN A 342 15.25 4.80 -19.34
N GLN A 343 15.35 4.41 -20.60
CA GLN A 343 16.36 3.46 -21.09
C GLN A 343 17.10 4.09 -22.27
N TYR A 344 18.41 4.16 -22.13
CA TYR A 344 19.33 4.63 -23.15
C TYR A 344 20.17 3.44 -23.62
N ASP A 345 19.96 3.01 -24.86
CA ASP A 345 20.58 1.80 -25.42
C ASP A 345 20.37 0.58 -24.47
N LYS A 346 21.42 0.09 -23.86
CA LYS A 346 21.44 -1.08 -22.96
C LYS A 346 21.38 -0.73 -21.47
N THR A 347 21.36 0.55 -21.15
CA THR A 347 21.33 1.04 -19.77
C THR A 347 19.96 1.62 -19.43
N SER A 348 19.37 1.14 -18.38
CA SER A 348 18.11 1.65 -17.85
C SER A 348 18.29 2.30 -16.48
N ILE A 349 17.58 3.39 -16.25
CA ILE A 349 17.60 4.17 -15.02
C ILE A 349 16.16 4.38 -14.55
N TYR A 350 15.93 4.14 -13.27
CA TYR A 350 14.71 4.48 -12.56
C TYR A 350 15.09 5.24 -11.29
N THR A 351 14.44 6.36 -11.04
CA THR A 351 14.53 7.08 -9.76
C THR A 351 13.17 7.61 -9.37
N SER A 352 12.87 7.63 -8.08
CA SER A 352 11.63 8.18 -7.55
C SER A 352 11.86 8.88 -6.21
N LEU A 353 11.08 9.91 -5.97
CA LEU A 353 10.91 10.56 -4.67
C LEU A 353 9.42 10.58 -4.36
N ASN A 354 9.06 9.95 -3.23
CA ASN A 354 7.68 9.87 -2.77
C ASN A 354 7.58 10.48 -1.37
N ARG A 355 6.54 11.26 -1.14
CA ARG A 355 6.19 11.80 0.17
C ARG A 355 4.74 11.46 0.49
N MET A 356 4.50 11.04 1.73
CA MET A 356 3.17 10.80 2.28
C MET A 356 3.07 11.48 3.65
N ASP A 357 2.02 12.25 3.84
CA ASP A 357 1.64 12.86 5.11
C ASP A 357 0.21 12.42 5.43
N ASP A 358 0.04 11.80 6.60
CA ASP A 358 -1.20 11.21 7.06
C ASP A 358 -1.56 11.78 8.43
N SER A 359 -2.64 12.55 8.49
CA SER A 359 -3.26 13.03 9.72
C SER A 359 -4.48 12.15 10.02
N SER A 360 -4.45 11.47 11.14
CA SER A 360 -5.47 10.49 11.55
C SER A 360 -6.82 11.12 11.88
N MET A 361 -7.86 10.28 11.86
CA MET A 361 -9.12 10.58 12.54
C MET A 361 -8.97 10.71 14.08
N ILE A 362 -7.91 10.13 14.65
CA ILE A 362 -7.61 10.27 16.08
C ILE A 362 -6.85 11.57 16.27
N PRO A 363 -7.36 12.54 17.07
CA PRO A 363 -6.76 13.84 17.24
C PRO A 363 -5.28 13.77 17.63
N GLY A 364 -4.43 14.44 16.86
CA GLY A 364 -2.99 14.54 17.11
C GLY A 364 -2.13 13.36 16.64
N ALA A 365 -2.72 12.25 16.17
CA ALA A 365 -1.96 11.14 15.63
C ALA A 365 -1.58 11.40 14.17
N ASN A 366 -0.29 11.46 13.89
CA ASN A 366 0.25 11.79 12.56
C ASN A 366 1.32 10.80 12.14
N LEU A 367 1.44 10.61 10.82
CA LEU A 367 2.54 9.85 10.22
C LEU A 367 3.02 10.56 8.97
N SER A 368 4.33 10.65 8.81
CA SER A 368 4.92 11.07 7.55
C SER A 368 5.95 10.05 7.07
N ARG A 369 6.02 9.85 5.75
CA ARG A 369 6.98 8.93 5.14
C ARG A 369 7.57 9.54 3.88
N THR A 370 8.90 9.44 3.75
CA THR A 370 9.62 9.84 2.55
C THR A 370 10.40 8.64 2.01
N ASN A 371 10.21 8.31 0.74
CA ASN A 371 10.93 7.24 0.05
C ASN A 371 11.73 7.82 -1.10
N LEU A 372 13.01 7.50 -1.17
CA LEU A 372 13.89 7.79 -2.30
C LEU A 372 14.38 6.47 -2.88
N THR A 373 14.15 6.24 -4.17
CA THR A 373 14.59 5.04 -4.89
C THR A 373 15.49 5.40 -6.03
N LEU A 374 16.63 4.73 -6.12
CA LEU A 374 17.59 4.82 -7.24
C LEU A 374 17.86 3.40 -7.74
N ARG A 375 17.63 3.14 -9.02
CA ARG A 375 17.93 1.87 -9.67
C ARG A 375 18.55 2.08 -11.02
N ALA A 376 19.62 1.35 -11.31
CA ALA A 376 20.26 1.31 -12.61
C ALA A 376 20.52 -0.14 -13.02
N SER A 377 20.27 -0.47 -14.27
CA SER A 377 20.67 -1.75 -14.83
C SER A 377 21.26 -1.57 -16.23
N SER A 378 22.22 -2.42 -16.57
CA SER A 378 22.90 -2.36 -17.87
C SER A 378 23.33 -3.73 -18.32
N THR A 379 23.38 -3.91 -19.65
CA THR A 379 24.07 -5.05 -20.29
C THR A 379 25.27 -4.55 -21.05
N PHE A 380 26.41 -5.27 -20.97
CA PHE A 380 27.66 -4.83 -21.53
C PHE A 380 28.60 -6.02 -21.91
N GLY A 381 29.73 -5.69 -22.49
CA GLY A 381 30.73 -6.66 -22.93
C GLY A 381 30.44 -7.23 -24.33
N LYS A 382 31.28 -8.18 -24.75
CA LYS A 382 31.12 -8.83 -26.06
C LYS A 382 29.83 -9.67 -26.02
N ASP A 383 28.98 -9.51 -27.02
CA ASP A 383 27.69 -10.21 -27.20
C ASP A 383 26.73 -10.03 -26.01
N ASP A 384 26.81 -8.90 -25.30
CA ASP A 384 25.98 -8.58 -24.13
C ASP A 384 25.95 -9.65 -23.04
N ARG A 385 27.09 -10.29 -22.82
CA ARG A 385 27.20 -11.41 -21.88
C ARG A 385 27.12 -11.00 -20.41
N TRP A 386 27.45 -9.77 -20.10
CA TRP A 386 27.36 -9.23 -18.74
C TRP A 386 26.07 -8.45 -18.54
N SER A 387 25.43 -8.66 -17.39
CA SER A 387 24.30 -7.84 -16.95
C SER A 387 24.51 -7.45 -15.50
N ILE A 388 24.30 -6.17 -15.19
CA ILE A 388 24.32 -5.63 -13.85
C ILE A 388 22.97 -4.99 -13.54
N ASP A 389 22.48 -5.14 -12.29
CA ASP A 389 21.31 -4.45 -11.75
C ASP A 389 21.66 -4.02 -10.31
N ALA A 390 21.54 -2.74 -10.02
CA ALA A 390 21.81 -2.18 -8.70
C ALA A 390 20.69 -1.25 -8.29
N LYS A 391 20.23 -1.37 -7.03
CA LYS A 391 19.20 -0.54 -6.42
C LYS A 391 19.58 -0.13 -5.02
N VAL A 392 19.29 1.11 -4.69
CA VAL A 392 19.30 1.66 -3.33
C VAL A 392 17.97 2.35 -3.09
N GLN A 393 17.33 2.01 -1.99
CA GLN A 393 16.11 2.66 -1.52
C GLN A 393 16.32 3.14 -0.08
N TYR A 394 16.10 4.42 0.16
CA TYR A 394 16.08 5.04 1.46
C TYR A 394 14.65 5.38 1.84
N ILE A 395 14.27 5.04 3.08
CA ILE A 395 12.93 5.26 3.61
C ILE A 395 13.08 5.91 4.98
N ASN A 396 12.48 7.07 5.15
CA ASN A 396 12.32 7.71 6.45
C ASN A 396 10.83 7.70 6.83
N THR A 397 10.52 7.19 8.01
CA THR A 397 9.17 7.21 8.59
C THR A 397 9.24 7.92 9.93
N LEU A 398 8.38 8.93 10.11
CA LEU A 398 8.20 9.66 11.35
C LEU A 398 6.74 9.52 11.77
N ALA A 399 6.50 9.14 13.03
CA ALA A 399 5.15 9.09 13.60
C ALA A 399 5.12 9.81 14.94
N GLU A 400 4.00 10.46 15.21
CA GLU A 400 3.71 11.18 16.44
C GLU A 400 2.35 10.78 16.97
N ASN A 401 2.25 10.63 18.29
CA ASN A 401 1.03 10.27 19.01
C ASN A 401 0.35 9.02 18.44
N ARG A 402 1.15 7.96 18.20
CA ARG A 402 0.56 6.66 17.84
C ARG A 402 -0.47 6.26 18.86
N PRO A 403 -1.68 5.85 18.43
CA PRO A 403 -2.73 5.44 19.34
C PRO A 403 -2.29 4.27 20.21
N ILE A 404 -2.63 4.34 21.48
CA ILE A 404 -2.41 3.26 22.43
C ILE A 404 -3.61 2.32 22.37
N SER A 405 -3.38 1.03 22.31
CA SER A 405 -4.41 -0.01 22.30
C SER A 405 -4.50 -0.73 23.66
N GLY A 406 -5.43 -1.69 23.76
CA GLY A 406 -5.68 -2.47 24.98
C GLY A 406 -6.67 -1.83 25.93
N ALA A 407 -6.89 -2.49 27.08
CA ALA A 407 -7.82 -2.08 28.11
C ALA A 407 -7.20 -1.02 29.04
N ARG A 408 -6.58 0.00 28.49
CA ARG A 408 -5.91 1.07 29.25
C ARG A 408 -6.71 2.35 29.25
N GLY A 409 -6.69 3.08 30.37
CA GLY A 409 -7.35 4.38 30.49
C GLY A 409 -6.84 5.46 29.52
N ASN A 410 -5.65 5.32 28.96
CA ASN A 410 -5.10 6.21 27.93
C ASN A 410 -5.40 5.75 26.50
N ASN A 411 -6.15 4.66 26.31
CA ASN A 411 -6.68 4.27 25.02
C ASN A 411 -7.91 5.11 24.71
N ALA A 412 -7.82 5.97 23.69
CA ALA A 412 -8.91 6.87 23.31
C ALA A 412 -10.20 6.11 22.96
N PHE A 413 -10.12 4.98 22.24
CA PHE A 413 -11.29 4.17 21.93
C PHE A 413 -11.95 3.62 23.20
N TYR A 414 -11.16 3.04 24.11
CA TYR A 414 -11.66 2.53 25.38
C TYR A 414 -12.37 3.62 26.18
N THR A 415 -11.77 4.80 26.29
CA THR A 415 -12.32 5.94 27.02
C THR A 415 -13.60 6.45 26.37
N ILE A 416 -13.62 6.71 25.06
CA ILE A 416 -14.77 7.30 24.35
C ILE A 416 -15.96 6.35 24.31
N PHE A 417 -15.72 5.05 24.11
CA PHE A 417 -16.80 4.06 24.07
C PHE A 417 -17.38 3.75 25.48
N ASN A 418 -16.64 4.02 26.55
CA ASN A 418 -17.11 3.84 27.93
C ASN A 418 -17.60 5.13 28.57
N MET A 419 -17.55 6.28 27.88
CA MET A 419 -18.06 7.53 28.44
C MET A 419 -19.58 7.49 28.65
N PRO A 420 -20.09 8.03 29.82
CA PRO A 420 -21.51 8.24 30.03
C PRO A 420 -22.13 9.16 28.97
N THR A 421 -23.38 8.89 28.62
CA THR A 421 -24.08 9.55 27.51
C THR A 421 -24.35 11.02 27.73
N THR A 422 -24.42 11.48 28.98
CA THR A 422 -24.72 12.88 29.37
C THR A 422 -23.47 13.72 29.61
N ILE A 423 -22.28 13.17 29.37
CA ILE A 423 -21.00 13.89 29.40
C ILE A 423 -20.60 14.21 27.98
N ASP A 424 -20.25 15.44 27.68
CA ASP A 424 -19.76 15.86 26.37
C ASP A 424 -18.23 15.83 26.37
N ILE A 425 -17.65 15.03 25.47
CA ILE A 425 -16.17 14.94 25.33
C ILE A 425 -15.54 16.30 24.99
N ARG A 426 -16.27 17.19 24.32
CA ARG A 426 -15.78 18.50 23.92
C ARG A 426 -15.51 19.42 25.11
N ASP A 427 -16.17 19.21 26.26
CA ASP A 427 -15.90 19.97 27.49
C ASP A 427 -14.46 19.79 28.01
N PHE A 428 -13.75 18.75 27.52
CA PHE A 428 -12.39 18.40 27.95
C PHE A 428 -11.31 18.72 26.92
N SER A 429 -11.68 19.34 25.80
CA SER A 429 -10.75 19.63 24.71
C SER A 429 -9.90 20.88 24.97
N SER A 430 -10.45 21.88 25.70
CA SER A 430 -9.75 23.11 26.04
C SER A 430 -10.53 23.87 27.13
N PRO A 431 -9.91 24.18 28.32
CA PRO A 431 -8.56 23.76 28.69
C PRO A 431 -8.49 22.28 29.09
N VAL A 432 -7.37 21.61 28.83
CA VAL A 432 -7.14 20.20 29.21
C VAL A 432 -6.60 20.03 30.62
N LYS A 433 -6.11 21.14 31.22
CA LYS A 433 -5.60 21.21 32.60
C LYS A 433 -6.15 22.43 33.32
N ASP A 434 -6.26 22.31 34.61
CA ASP A 434 -6.70 23.39 35.50
C ASP A 434 -5.56 24.37 35.86
N GLU A 435 -5.84 25.32 36.71
CA GLU A 435 -4.89 26.33 37.21
C GLU A 435 -3.76 25.74 38.06
N TYR A 436 -3.92 24.52 38.57
CA TYR A 436 -2.90 23.80 39.35
C TYR A 436 -2.04 22.87 38.48
N GLY A 437 -2.33 22.77 37.17
CA GLY A 437 -1.66 21.88 36.24
C GLY A 437 -2.19 20.46 36.24
N GLU A 438 -3.28 20.19 36.94
CA GLU A 438 -3.92 18.86 36.99
C GLU A 438 -4.86 18.67 35.79
N MET A 439 -4.97 17.42 35.33
CA MET A 439 -5.80 17.05 34.18
C MET A 439 -7.29 17.26 34.49
N ILE A 440 -8.00 18.01 33.65
CA ILE A 440 -9.45 18.14 33.72
C ILE A 440 -10.10 16.89 33.13
N TRP A 441 -10.86 16.18 34.01
CA TRP A 441 -11.60 15.00 33.61
C TRP A 441 -12.78 14.75 34.57
N TRP A 442 -13.87 14.18 34.06
CA TRP A 442 -15.07 13.92 34.79
C TRP A 442 -14.95 12.81 35.85
N SER A 443 -13.98 11.92 35.71
CA SER A 443 -13.77 10.76 36.58
C SER A 443 -12.40 10.77 37.22
N LYS A 444 -12.29 10.24 38.42
CA LYS A 444 -11.00 10.04 39.12
C LYS A 444 -10.12 8.95 38.48
N GLY A 445 -10.72 8.10 37.65
CA GLY A 445 -10.02 7.09 36.88
C GLY A 445 -10.08 7.40 35.38
N GLY A 446 -9.15 6.84 34.60
CA GLY A 446 -9.06 7.10 33.18
C GLY A 446 -8.29 8.39 32.84
N ILE A 447 -8.04 8.58 31.57
CA ILE A 447 -7.27 9.72 31.06
C ILE A 447 -8.10 10.44 30.00
N ASN A 448 -8.16 11.76 30.08
CA ASN A 448 -8.69 12.61 29.04
C ASN A 448 -7.92 12.33 27.72
N PRO A 449 -8.58 11.92 26.63
CA PRO A 449 -7.91 11.64 25.37
C PRO A 449 -7.13 12.84 24.78
N TYR A 450 -7.61 14.06 25.03
CA TYR A 450 -6.90 15.28 24.62
C TYR A 450 -5.65 15.53 25.46
N TRP A 451 -5.68 15.17 26.78
CA TRP A 451 -4.47 15.14 27.60
C TRP A 451 -3.43 14.19 27.01
N SER A 452 -3.85 12.99 26.58
CA SER A 452 -2.93 12.00 26.00
C SER A 452 -2.18 12.57 24.81
N LYS A 453 -2.85 13.35 23.95
CA LYS A 453 -2.26 14.01 22.79
C LYS A 453 -1.18 15.04 23.15
N ASP A 454 -1.45 15.87 24.17
CA ASP A 454 -0.64 17.06 24.46
C ASP A 454 0.40 16.80 25.56
N TYR A 455 0.06 15.90 26.52
CA TYR A 455 0.84 15.67 27.73
C TYR A 455 1.31 14.22 27.93
N ASN A 456 0.97 13.31 27.02
CA ASN A 456 1.52 11.96 26.96
C ASN A 456 1.99 11.62 25.54
N PRO A 457 2.74 12.53 24.87
CA PRO A 457 3.14 12.31 23.49
C PRO A 457 4.13 11.16 23.38
N ASN A 458 3.96 10.36 22.33
CA ASN A 458 4.96 9.44 21.84
C ASN A 458 5.40 9.82 20.44
N LYS A 459 6.65 9.57 20.13
CA LYS A 459 7.24 9.84 18.82
C LYS A 459 8.20 8.73 18.45
N ASP A 460 8.16 8.29 17.19
CA ASP A 460 9.19 7.41 16.64
C ASP A 460 9.65 7.87 15.26
N SER A 461 10.93 7.63 15.01
CA SER A 461 11.59 7.87 13.74
C SER A 461 12.31 6.61 13.29
N ARG A 462 12.07 6.19 12.05
CA ARG A 462 12.76 5.05 11.45
C ARG A 462 13.41 5.43 10.14
N ASN A 463 14.71 5.16 10.05
CA ASN A 463 15.49 5.26 8.83
C ASN A 463 15.81 3.86 8.32
N ARG A 464 15.39 3.49 7.10
CA ARG A 464 15.60 2.18 6.50
C ARG A 464 16.30 2.29 5.15
N PHE A 465 17.24 1.40 4.92
CA PHE A 465 17.94 1.24 3.65
C PHE A 465 17.70 -0.16 3.12
N LEU A 466 17.16 -0.26 1.92
CA LEU A 466 17.06 -1.51 1.16
C LEU A 466 17.99 -1.40 -0.03
N MET A 467 19.00 -2.25 -0.07
CA MET A 467 20.02 -2.24 -1.11
C MET A 467 20.13 -3.62 -1.73
N ASN A 468 20.26 -3.67 -3.04
CA ASN A 468 20.55 -4.89 -3.76
C ASN A 468 21.40 -4.61 -4.99
N GLY A 469 22.23 -5.57 -5.31
CA GLY A 469 23.03 -5.58 -6.52
C GLY A 469 23.16 -6.99 -7.05
N SER A 470 23.12 -7.16 -8.38
CA SER A 470 23.38 -8.43 -9.03
C SER A 470 24.31 -8.25 -10.21
N LEU A 471 25.14 -9.26 -10.44
CA LEU A 471 25.99 -9.38 -11.61
C LEU A 471 25.76 -10.75 -12.22
N LYS A 472 25.35 -10.77 -13.47
CA LYS A 472 25.05 -11.97 -14.23
C LYS A 472 25.98 -12.09 -15.43
N TYR A 473 26.47 -13.32 -15.70
CA TYR A 473 27.27 -13.63 -16.88
C TYR A 473 26.65 -14.78 -17.66
N LYS A 474 26.47 -14.60 -18.96
CA LYS A 474 26.02 -15.63 -19.89
C LYS A 474 27.24 -16.33 -20.48
N PHE A 475 27.47 -17.59 -20.11
CA PHE A 475 28.52 -18.43 -20.70
C PHE A 475 28.16 -18.83 -22.12
N THR A 476 26.89 -19.24 -22.29
CA THR A 476 26.29 -19.64 -23.57
C THR A 476 24.84 -19.15 -23.59
N ASP A 477 24.12 -19.38 -24.69
CA ASP A 477 22.69 -19.03 -24.78
C ASP A 477 21.80 -19.84 -23.80
N TRP A 478 22.31 -20.98 -23.34
CA TRP A 478 21.58 -21.89 -22.45
C TRP A 478 22.14 -21.97 -21.01
N LEU A 479 23.32 -21.36 -20.73
CA LEU A 479 24.00 -21.43 -19.43
C LEU A 479 24.39 -20.04 -18.93
N ASP A 480 23.95 -19.67 -17.76
CA ASP A 480 24.33 -18.43 -17.10
C ASP A 480 24.65 -18.63 -15.60
N ALA A 481 25.37 -17.68 -15.04
CA ALA A 481 25.58 -17.58 -13.59
C ALA A 481 25.31 -16.16 -13.12
N GLU A 482 24.71 -16.04 -11.95
CA GLU A 482 24.41 -14.78 -11.26
C GLU A 482 24.96 -14.82 -9.84
N ILE A 483 25.59 -13.72 -9.43
CA ILE A 483 25.86 -13.41 -8.02
C ILE A 483 24.99 -12.24 -7.60
N LYS A 484 24.45 -12.29 -6.40
CA LYS A 484 23.58 -11.24 -5.86
C LYS A 484 23.94 -10.93 -4.42
N ALA A 485 24.01 -9.66 -4.10
CA ALA A 485 24.14 -9.15 -2.74
C ALA A 485 22.94 -8.27 -2.41
N GLY A 486 22.40 -8.41 -1.22
CA GLY A 486 21.31 -7.58 -0.74
C GLY A 486 21.45 -7.28 0.74
N SER A 487 21.01 -6.11 1.14
CA SER A 487 21.02 -5.66 2.53
C SER A 487 19.72 -4.94 2.87
N ASP A 488 19.16 -5.31 4.02
CA ASP A 488 18.05 -4.62 4.68
C ASP A 488 18.55 -4.11 6.03
N MET A 489 18.59 -2.79 6.19
CA MET A 489 19.06 -2.15 7.43
C MET A 489 18.04 -1.12 7.87
N TYR A 490 17.70 -1.11 9.17
CA TYR A 490 16.92 0.00 9.72
C TYR A 490 17.38 0.37 11.14
N PHE A 491 17.18 1.66 11.44
CA PHE A 491 17.44 2.29 12.71
C PHE A 491 16.13 2.96 13.15
N THR A 492 15.61 2.54 14.29
CA THR A 492 14.40 3.11 14.87
C THR A 492 14.74 3.75 16.20
N GLU A 493 14.33 4.99 16.37
CA GLU A 493 14.43 5.75 17.61
C GLU A 493 13.02 6.06 18.10
N GLY A 494 12.75 5.87 19.38
CA GLY A 494 11.47 6.16 20.01
C GLY A 494 11.65 7.05 21.24
N GLU A 495 10.68 7.90 21.49
CA GLU A 495 10.59 8.79 22.65
C GLU A 495 9.16 8.78 23.19
N GLU A 496 9.01 8.61 24.51
CA GLU A 496 7.74 8.80 25.22
C GLU A 496 7.92 9.80 26.37
N LYS A 497 7.00 10.72 26.48
CA LYS A 497 6.91 11.69 27.57
C LYS A 497 5.57 11.54 28.28
N LEU A 498 5.57 11.40 29.58
CA LEU A 498 4.38 11.42 30.40
C LEU A 498 4.51 12.57 31.40
N TYR A 499 3.70 13.60 31.22
CA TYR A 499 3.71 14.79 32.09
C TYR A 499 3.07 14.50 33.45
N ALA A 500 3.46 15.26 34.45
CA ALA A 500 2.78 15.28 35.73
C ALA A 500 1.35 15.84 35.61
N GLY A 501 0.49 15.54 36.56
CA GLY A 501 -0.88 16.10 36.62
C GLY A 501 -1.98 15.16 36.13
N SER A 502 -1.67 13.94 35.70
CA SER A 502 -2.70 12.92 35.38
C SER A 502 -2.91 11.94 36.54
N PRO A 503 -4.07 11.25 36.62
CA PRO A 503 -4.33 10.23 37.64
C PRO A 503 -3.29 9.11 37.69
N THR A 504 -2.68 8.78 36.57
CA THR A 504 -1.66 7.73 36.47
C THR A 504 -0.26 8.20 36.87
N ASN A 505 0.04 9.47 36.70
CA ASN A 505 1.36 10.05 36.94
C ASN A 505 1.41 10.97 38.16
N ASN A 506 0.25 11.49 38.57
CA ASN A 506 0.12 12.42 39.68
C ASN A 506 1.13 13.59 39.58
N LYS A 507 1.98 13.80 40.59
CA LYS A 507 3.04 14.83 40.58
C LYS A 507 4.34 14.39 39.94
N ASN A 508 4.37 13.19 39.36
CA ASN A 508 5.56 12.61 38.77
C ASN A 508 5.40 12.56 37.26
N SER A 509 6.40 13.03 36.55
CA SER A 509 6.54 12.78 35.12
C SER A 509 7.45 11.59 34.86
N ARG A 510 7.34 11.02 33.66
CA ARG A 510 8.14 9.88 33.20
C ARG A 510 8.74 10.16 31.84
N TYR A 511 9.88 9.58 31.58
CA TYR A 511 10.57 9.72 30.31
C TYR A 511 11.15 8.39 29.86
N SER A 512 10.94 8.01 28.62
CA SER A 512 11.57 6.83 28.05
C SER A 512 12.05 7.09 26.63
N THR A 513 13.15 6.44 26.30
CA THR A 513 13.72 6.40 24.95
C THR A 513 14.01 4.97 24.56
N SER A 514 13.85 4.66 23.28
CA SER A 514 14.19 3.37 22.71
C SER A 514 15.02 3.53 21.44
N GLU A 515 15.97 2.63 21.25
CA GLU A 515 16.74 2.52 20.00
C GLU A 515 16.71 1.07 19.54
N LYS A 516 16.44 0.85 18.26
CA LYS A 516 16.53 -0.47 17.63
C LYS A 516 17.33 -0.38 16.35
N LYS A 517 18.32 -1.26 16.22
CA LYS A 517 19.17 -1.41 15.03
C LYS A 517 19.01 -2.81 14.49
N PHE A 518 18.78 -2.92 13.21
CA PHE A 518 18.61 -4.18 12.51
C PHE A 518 19.42 -4.19 11.23
N PHE A 519 20.04 -5.35 10.95
CA PHE A 519 20.78 -5.63 9.73
C PHE A 519 20.49 -7.05 9.29
N GLU A 520 20.16 -7.22 8.02
CA GLU A 520 20.13 -8.52 7.35
C GLU A 520 20.86 -8.41 6.01
N ASN A 521 21.97 -9.13 5.87
CA ASN A 521 22.76 -9.20 4.65
C ASN A 521 22.57 -10.57 4.02
N ASN A 522 22.32 -10.60 2.72
CA ASN A 522 22.13 -11.81 1.94
C ASN A 522 23.11 -11.81 0.75
N PHE A 523 23.89 -12.87 0.62
CA PHE A 523 24.78 -13.11 -0.50
C PHE A 523 24.38 -14.42 -1.16
N SER A 524 24.08 -14.40 -2.44
CA SER A 524 23.65 -15.59 -3.17
C SER A 524 24.38 -15.74 -4.48
N PHE A 525 24.52 -16.98 -4.92
CA PHE A 525 24.92 -17.32 -6.29
C PHE A 525 23.94 -18.30 -6.88
N LEU A 526 23.77 -18.24 -8.18
CA LEU A 526 22.89 -19.12 -8.95
C LEU A 526 23.52 -19.43 -10.29
N ILE A 527 23.66 -20.70 -10.61
CA ILE A 527 24.01 -21.19 -11.94
C ILE A 527 22.74 -21.79 -12.53
N SER A 528 22.35 -21.35 -13.72
CA SER A 528 21.11 -21.79 -14.37
C SER A 528 21.39 -22.25 -15.78
N GLY A 529 20.84 -23.40 -16.17
CA GLY A 529 20.82 -23.88 -17.53
C GLY A 529 19.40 -24.16 -18.02
N HIS A 530 19.11 -23.76 -19.25
CA HIS A 530 17.82 -23.97 -19.89
C HIS A 530 18.01 -24.24 -21.38
N LYS A 531 17.42 -25.32 -21.86
CA LYS A 531 17.44 -25.68 -23.27
C LYS A 531 16.11 -26.33 -23.68
N ASP A 532 15.46 -25.77 -24.71
CA ASP A 532 14.11 -26.20 -25.12
C ASP A 532 14.11 -27.52 -25.87
N GLU A 533 15.12 -27.80 -26.68
CA GLU A 533 15.24 -29.02 -27.45
C GLU A 533 16.50 -29.79 -27.05
N LEU A 534 16.43 -30.48 -25.89
CA LEU A 534 17.56 -31.28 -25.41
C LEU A 534 17.59 -32.66 -26.05
N PHE A 535 16.42 -33.32 -26.17
CA PHE A 535 16.22 -34.62 -26.83
C PHE A 535 14.91 -34.59 -27.64
N GLY A 536 15.00 -34.23 -28.93
CA GLY A 536 13.81 -34.07 -29.77
C GLY A 536 12.91 -32.94 -29.29
N LYS A 537 11.65 -33.27 -28.90
CA LYS A 537 10.68 -32.30 -28.38
C LYS A 537 10.78 -32.05 -26.86
N PHE A 538 11.76 -32.64 -26.18
CA PHE A 538 11.91 -32.48 -24.72
C PHE A 538 12.87 -31.34 -24.40
N GLY A 539 12.41 -30.38 -23.66
CA GLY A 539 13.25 -29.35 -23.05
C GLY A 539 13.66 -29.72 -21.63
N GLY A 540 14.68 -29.07 -21.10
CA GLY A 540 15.16 -29.27 -19.74
C GLY A 540 15.69 -27.99 -19.14
N ASN A 541 15.55 -27.86 -17.82
CA ASN A 541 16.21 -26.81 -17.05
C ASN A 541 16.82 -27.39 -15.78
N PHE A 542 17.93 -26.80 -15.35
CA PHE A 542 18.53 -27.06 -14.05
C PHE A 542 18.95 -25.76 -13.41
N SER A 543 19.01 -25.74 -12.07
CA SER A 543 19.57 -24.62 -11.32
C SER A 543 20.35 -25.18 -10.13
N PHE A 544 21.52 -24.59 -9.90
CA PHE A 544 22.36 -24.88 -8.72
C PHE A 544 22.78 -23.55 -8.09
N GLY A 545 22.55 -23.40 -6.79
CA GLY A 545 22.85 -22.16 -6.11
C GLY A 545 22.95 -22.30 -4.59
N GLY A 546 23.31 -21.21 -3.95
CA GLY A 546 23.41 -21.12 -2.52
C GLY A 546 23.18 -19.69 -2.02
N ASN A 547 22.88 -19.58 -0.75
CA ASN A 547 22.69 -18.30 -0.06
C ASN A 547 23.40 -18.33 1.29
N LEU A 548 24.13 -17.25 1.58
CA LEU A 548 24.69 -16.94 2.89
C LEU A 548 23.92 -15.73 3.45
N MET A 549 23.33 -15.88 4.64
CA MET A 549 22.60 -14.82 5.34
C MET A 549 23.25 -14.53 6.69
N GLU A 550 23.44 -13.25 6.96
CA GLU A 550 23.82 -12.74 8.27
C GLU A 550 22.72 -11.79 8.77
N ARG A 551 22.22 -12.02 9.99
CA ARG A 551 21.19 -11.19 10.61
C ARG A 551 21.60 -10.79 12.02
N LYS A 552 21.45 -9.49 12.34
CA LYS A 552 21.72 -8.95 13.67
C LYS A 552 20.65 -7.94 14.04
N SER A 553 20.14 -8.07 15.27
CA SER A 553 19.22 -7.09 15.86
C SER A 553 19.75 -6.71 17.24
N THR A 554 19.80 -5.41 17.51
CA THR A 554 20.15 -4.86 18.83
C THR A 554 19.12 -3.82 19.23
N GLY A 555 18.75 -3.80 20.49
CA GLY A 555 17.83 -2.81 21.07
C GLY A 555 18.41 -2.27 22.36
N LEU A 556 18.06 -1.02 22.65
CA LEU A 556 18.33 -0.34 23.91
C LEU A 556 17.08 0.41 24.31
N ASP A 557 16.51 0.08 25.45
CA ASP A 557 15.36 0.75 26.03
C ASP A 557 15.79 1.39 27.35
N ASN A 558 15.56 2.70 27.48
CA ASN A 558 15.83 3.46 28.69
C ASN A 558 14.52 4.05 29.19
N ALA A 559 14.18 3.82 30.44
CA ALA A 559 12.99 4.36 31.06
C ALA A 559 13.30 4.94 32.43
N MET A 560 12.94 6.21 32.64
CA MET A 560 12.97 6.88 33.93
C MET A 560 11.55 6.90 34.48
N GLY A 561 11.31 6.07 35.50
CA GLY A 561 9.98 5.90 36.10
C GLY A 561 9.48 7.13 36.84
N LYS A 562 10.37 7.92 37.41
CA LYS A 562 10.06 9.14 38.13
C LYS A 562 11.16 10.18 37.89
N LEU A 563 10.76 11.35 37.43
CA LEU A 563 11.67 12.46 37.25
C LEU A 563 11.77 13.29 38.55
N THR A 564 12.97 13.64 38.94
CA THR A 564 13.25 14.45 40.14
C THR A 564 12.68 15.85 40.01
N ALA A 565 12.91 16.50 38.87
CA ALA A 565 12.24 17.73 38.49
C ALA A 565 11.11 17.39 37.51
N PRO A 566 9.83 17.59 37.88
CA PRO A 566 8.71 17.30 36.99
C PRO A 566 8.85 17.99 35.63
N ASP A 567 8.48 17.26 34.57
CA ASP A 567 8.41 17.73 33.19
C ASP A 567 9.75 18.21 32.57
N LEU A 568 10.87 17.98 33.25
CA LEU A 568 12.21 18.11 32.69
C LEU A 568 12.64 16.76 32.10
N PHE A 569 12.31 16.52 30.83
CA PHE A 569 12.51 15.25 30.14
C PHE A 569 13.98 15.02 29.77
N SER A 570 14.68 14.34 30.64
CA SER A 570 16.08 13.92 30.47
C SER A 570 16.32 12.64 31.25
N LEU A 571 17.06 11.69 30.69
CA LEU A 571 17.48 10.48 31.39
C LEU A 571 18.32 10.78 32.63
N ALA A 572 19.05 11.90 32.63
CA ALA A 572 19.84 12.35 33.79
C ALA A 572 18.99 12.88 34.96
N ASN A 573 17.69 13.15 34.71
CA ASN A 573 16.77 13.68 35.73
C ASN A 573 15.98 12.58 36.47
N GLY A 574 16.29 11.31 36.25
CA GLY A 574 15.65 10.20 36.95
C GLY A 574 16.01 10.13 38.42
N ASP A 575 15.12 9.59 39.26
CA ASP A 575 15.42 9.29 40.66
C ASP A 575 16.48 8.15 40.70
N LYS A 576 17.58 8.38 41.40
CA LYS A 576 18.70 7.41 41.54
C LYS A 576 18.28 6.07 42.12
N LYS A 577 17.09 5.95 42.68
CA LYS A 577 16.56 4.69 43.21
C LYS A 577 15.93 3.79 42.14
N ASP A 578 15.65 4.33 40.95
CA ASP A 578 14.99 3.63 39.84
C ASP A 578 16.02 3.20 38.74
N LEU A 579 17.32 3.39 39.01
CA LEU A 579 18.42 2.96 38.13
C LEU A 579 18.83 1.51 38.41
#